data_727cd9eef33640bea7e76d71bff3a605
#
_entry.id   727cd9eef33640bea7e76d71bff3a605
#
_cell.length_a   1.000
_cell.length_b   1.000
_cell.length_c   1.000
_cell.angle_alpha   90.00
_cell.angle_beta   90.00
_cell.angle_gamma   90.00
#
_symmetry.space_group_name_H-M   'P 1'
#
loop_
_entity.id
_entity.type
_entity.pdbx_description
1 polymer ?
#
loop_
_entity_poly.entity_id
_entity_poly.type
_entity_poly.pdbx_seq_one_letter_code
_entity_poly.pdbx_strand_id
1 'polypeptide(L)'
;MLKPFVLMALLEASKLDPKQRLICRRPLQIGSARMDCTHPAAVAELDGAEAIAYSCNSYIAEVAPRLSGLEMVALLRRAGFESPTGLVAHEASGHIELPRNSEELQLEALGYHGIEVTSLELLEAYRKLALRKREALLGVDEPVFNGLEGSVKFGMAHAAFVNGMNIAGKTGTSVARSTQQTHGFFVGYAPAEKPEIAVVVFLAEGRGMDAAAVAQPVFRAYAKFREQP
;
A
#
# COMPACT_ATOMS: atom_id res chain seq x y z
N MET A 1 2.50 1.64 2.51
CA MET A 1 2.69 0.85 1.28
C MET A 1 2.34 -0.62 1.50
N LEU A 2 2.59 -1.20 2.68
CA LEU A 2 2.40 -2.63 2.99
C LEU A 2 0.97 -3.06 3.27
N LYS A 3 0.10 -2.17 3.70
CA LYS A 3 -1.28 -2.46 4.13
C LYS A 3 -2.09 -3.35 3.17
N PRO A 4 -2.02 -3.18 1.82
CA PRO A 4 -2.72 -4.07 0.90
C PRO A 4 -2.28 -5.52 1.00
N PHE A 5 -0.97 -5.77 1.17
CA PHE A 5 -0.43 -7.12 1.30
C PHE A 5 -0.83 -7.77 2.63
N VAL A 6 -0.79 -6.99 3.73
CA VAL A 6 -1.24 -7.46 5.05
C VAL A 6 -2.73 -7.85 5.01
N LEU A 7 -3.57 -6.99 4.42
CA LEU A 7 -5.00 -7.27 4.28
C LEU A 7 -5.23 -8.52 3.43
N MET A 8 -4.53 -8.64 2.29
CA MET A 8 -4.62 -9.80 1.40
C MET A 8 -4.29 -11.10 2.12
N ALA A 9 -3.19 -11.13 2.88
CA ALA A 9 -2.80 -12.33 3.62
C ALA A 9 -3.82 -12.74 4.69
N LEU A 10 -4.41 -11.77 5.38
CA LEU A 10 -5.44 -12.04 6.39
C LEU A 10 -6.71 -12.64 5.75
N LEU A 11 -7.10 -12.12 4.59
CA LEU A 11 -8.26 -12.61 3.84
C LEU A 11 -8.00 -14.02 3.28
N GLU A 12 -6.84 -14.26 2.65
CA GLU A 12 -6.44 -15.56 2.11
C GLU A 12 -6.34 -16.63 3.19
N ALA A 13 -5.84 -16.27 4.37
CA ALA A 13 -5.75 -17.16 5.52
C ALA A 13 -7.08 -17.33 6.27
N SER A 14 -8.18 -16.72 5.80
CA SER A 14 -9.49 -16.68 6.50
C SER A 14 -9.39 -16.15 7.93
N LYS A 15 -8.42 -15.29 8.20
CA LYS A 15 -8.21 -14.63 9.50
C LYS A 15 -8.94 -13.29 9.63
N LEU A 16 -9.60 -12.85 8.55
CA LEU A 16 -10.40 -11.64 8.50
C LEU A 16 -11.64 -11.87 7.65
N ASP A 17 -12.82 -11.52 8.20
CA ASP A 17 -14.03 -11.42 7.40
C ASP A 17 -13.91 -10.19 6.46
N PRO A 18 -14.07 -10.36 5.13
CA PRO A 18 -14.00 -9.25 4.17
C PRO A 18 -15.03 -8.14 4.43
N LYS A 19 -16.11 -8.44 5.14
CA LYS A 19 -17.17 -7.48 5.53
C LYS A 19 -16.98 -6.89 6.92
N GLN A 20 -15.94 -7.30 7.65
CA GLN A 20 -15.70 -6.81 9.00
C GLN A 20 -15.44 -5.30 8.99
N ARG A 21 -16.25 -4.56 9.74
CA ARG A 21 -16.06 -3.13 9.97
C ARG A 21 -15.45 -2.88 11.34
N LEU A 22 -14.55 -1.90 11.42
CA LEU A 22 -13.89 -1.50 12.67
C LEU A 22 -13.92 0.01 12.82
N ILE A 23 -14.05 0.45 14.08
CA ILE A 23 -13.98 1.88 14.42
C ILE A 23 -12.51 2.34 14.39
N CYS A 24 -12.24 3.44 13.68
CA CYS A 24 -10.94 4.08 13.69
C CYS A 24 -10.67 4.75 15.04
N ARG A 25 -9.87 4.12 15.86
CA ARG A 25 -9.46 4.64 17.18
C ARG A 25 -8.44 5.77 17.00
N ARG A 26 -8.71 6.90 17.64
CA ARG A 26 -7.82 8.07 17.68
C ARG A 26 -7.83 8.66 19.09
N PRO A 27 -6.65 8.93 19.69
CA PRO A 27 -5.32 8.70 19.17
C PRO A 27 -4.97 7.22 19.05
N LEU A 28 -4.03 6.87 18.14
CA LEU A 28 -3.48 5.52 18.02
C LEU A 28 -2.06 5.49 18.58
N GLN A 29 -1.88 4.76 19.68
CA GLN A 29 -0.58 4.52 20.31
C GLN A 29 -0.22 3.05 20.19
N ILE A 30 1.01 2.75 19.71
CA ILE A 30 1.58 1.40 19.64
C ILE A 30 2.94 1.48 20.33
N GLY A 31 3.06 0.90 21.53
CA GLY A 31 4.22 1.08 22.38
C GLY A 31 4.51 2.56 22.63
N SER A 32 5.71 3.02 22.30
CA SER A 32 6.12 4.42 22.38
C SER A 32 5.77 5.23 21.13
N ALA A 33 5.34 4.59 20.04
CA ALA A 33 5.08 5.25 18.76
C ALA A 33 3.64 5.76 18.65
N ARG A 34 3.47 7.02 18.24
CA ARG A 34 2.18 7.59 17.90
C ARG A 34 1.92 7.45 16.41
N MET A 35 0.89 6.67 16.06
CA MET A 35 0.58 6.23 14.69
C MET A 35 -0.78 6.74 14.20
N ASP A 36 -1.14 7.96 14.51
CA ASP A 36 -2.45 8.54 14.19
C ASP A 36 -2.80 8.46 12.70
N CYS A 37 -4.07 8.24 12.42
CA CYS A 37 -4.59 8.28 11.06
C CYS A 37 -4.71 9.72 10.55
N THR A 38 -4.36 9.94 9.29
CA THR A 38 -4.40 11.26 8.63
C THR A 38 -5.65 11.47 7.76
N HIS A 39 -6.48 10.42 7.54
CA HIS A 39 -7.76 10.56 6.84
C HIS A 39 -8.79 11.37 7.65
N PRO A 40 -9.86 11.92 7.02
CA PRO A 40 -10.86 12.73 7.71
C PRO A 40 -11.48 12.01 8.93
N ALA A 41 -11.74 12.75 10.01
CA ALA A 41 -12.36 12.22 11.22
C ALA A 41 -13.79 11.70 11.00
N ALA A 42 -14.50 12.26 10.03
CA ALA A 42 -15.84 11.80 9.64
C ALA A 42 -15.86 10.35 9.12
N VAL A 43 -14.71 9.84 8.64
CA VAL A 43 -14.53 8.42 8.29
C VAL A 43 -14.16 7.67 9.57
N ALA A 44 -15.17 7.40 10.40
CA ALA A 44 -14.98 6.86 11.74
C ALA A 44 -15.01 5.34 11.80
N GLU A 45 -15.72 4.68 10.89
CA GLU A 45 -15.84 3.23 10.80
C GLU A 45 -15.54 2.78 9.38
N LEU A 46 -14.71 1.75 9.23
CA LEU A 46 -14.22 1.29 7.93
C LEU A 46 -14.27 -0.24 7.84
N ASP A 47 -14.50 -0.74 6.63
CA ASP A 47 -14.13 -2.10 6.24
C ASP A 47 -12.70 -2.17 5.68
N GLY A 48 -12.28 -3.35 5.21
CA GLY A 48 -10.93 -3.56 4.69
C GLY A 48 -10.61 -2.72 3.45
N ALA A 49 -11.56 -2.58 2.53
CA ALA A 49 -11.38 -1.77 1.31
C ALA A 49 -11.24 -0.28 1.65
N GLU A 50 -12.12 0.24 2.48
CA GLU A 50 -12.06 1.62 2.96
C GLU A 50 -10.77 1.89 3.77
N ALA A 51 -10.31 0.90 4.56
CA ALA A 51 -9.06 1.01 5.31
C ALA A 51 -7.83 1.15 4.39
N ILE A 52 -7.83 0.50 3.23
CA ILE A 52 -6.80 0.69 2.20
C ILE A 52 -6.97 2.06 1.53
N ALA A 53 -8.19 2.42 1.11
CA ALA A 53 -8.48 3.68 0.41
C ALA A 53 -8.08 4.90 1.25
N TYR A 54 -8.44 4.93 2.50
CA TYR A 54 -8.14 6.00 3.45
C TYR A 54 -6.82 5.81 4.22
N SER A 55 -6.09 4.72 3.93
CA SER A 55 -4.83 4.39 4.61
C SER A 55 -4.94 4.34 6.13
N CYS A 56 -6.03 3.77 6.68
CA CYS A 56 -6.30 3.73 8.10
C CYS A 56 -5.25 2.90 8.85
N ASN A 57 -4.51 3.54 9.76
CA ASN A 57 -3.53 2.88 10.61
C ASN A 57 -4.21 2.04 11.69
N SER A 58 -5.28 2.58 12.30
CA SER A 58 -6.01 1.91 13.37
C SER A 58 -6.58 0.56 12.93
N TYR A 59 -7.20 0.50 11.74
CA TYR A 59 -7.72 -0.76 11.19
C TYR A 59 -6.62 -1.82 11.05
N ILE A 60 -5.53 -1.45 10.38
CA ILE A 60 -4.43 -2.40 10.12
C ILE A 60 -3.73 -2.82 11.40
N ALA A 61 -3.49 -1.91 12.33
CA ALA A 61 -2.90 -2.22 13.63
C ALA A 61 -3.76 -3.19 14.44
N GLU A 62 -5.09 -3.12 14.33
CA GLU A 62 -6.00 -4.02 15.04
C GLU A 62 -6.03 -5.43 14.43
N VAL A 63 -5.95 -5.55 13.09
CA VAL A 63 -6.07 -6.84 12.44
C VAL A 63 -4.72 -7.55 12.21
N ALA A 64 -3.61 -6.81 12.08
CA ALA A 64 -2.29 -7.38 11.82
C ALA A 64 -1.86 -8.46 12.84
N PRO A 65 -2.12 -8.33 14.16
CA PRO A 65 -1.75 -9.36 15.14
C PRO A 65 -2.46 -10.72 14.99
N ARG A 66 -3.39 -10.84 14.05
CA ARG A 66 -3.96 -12.14 13.66
C ARG A 66 -2.99 -12.98 12.82
N LEU A 67 -1.96 -12.35 12.24
CA LEU A 67 -0.81 -13.03 11.66
C LEU A 67 0.24 -13.27 12.75
N SER A 68 1.01 -14.34 12.59
CA SER A 68 2.27 -14.50 13.33
C SER A 68 3.39 -13.73 12.63
N GLY A 69 4.50 -13.47 13.32
CA GLY A 69 5.68 -12.84 12.72
C GLY A 69 6.23 -13.62 11.52
N LEU A 70 6.24 -14.95 11.59
CA LEU A 70 6.68 -15.78 10.46
C LEU A 70 5.75 -15.66 9.25
N GLU A 71 4.44 -15.59 9.45
CA GLU A 71 3.48 -15.36 8.37
C GLU A 71 3.66 -13.99 7.73
N MET A 72 3.95 -12.94 8.55
CA MET A 72 4.23 -11.59 8.05
C MET A 72 5.47 -11.57 7.16
N VAL A 73 6.59 -12.11 7.63
CA VAL A 73 7.85 -12.19 6.86
C VAL A 73 7.64 -12.99 5.57
N ALA A 74 6.98 -14.16 5.65
CA ALA A 74 6.71 -14.98 4.48
C ALA A 74 5.83 -14.28 3.45
N LEU A 75 4.82 -13.53 3.91
CA LEU A 75 3.98 -12.69 3.06
C LEU A 75 4.80 -11.64 2.31
N LEU A 76 5.62 -10.88 3.02
CA LEU A 76 6.40 -9.78 2.44
C LEU A 76 7.42 -10.32 1.42
N ARG A 77 8.08 -11.43 1.72
CA ARG A 77 9.00 -12.10 0.78
C ARG A 77 8.28 -12.61 -0.47
N ARG A 78 7.09 -13.21 -0.33
CA ARG A 78 6.27 -13.62 -1.49
C ARG A 78 5.84 -12.44 -2.35
N ALA A 79 5.57 -11.28 -1.75
CA ALA A 79 5.27 -10.05 -2.48
C ALA A 79 6.46 -9.54 -3.29
N GLY A 80 7.69 -9.93 -2.93
CA GLY A 80 8.92 -9.57 -3.63
C GLY A 80 9.80 -8.57 -2.89
N PHE A 81 9.50 -8.31 -1.61
CA PHE A 81 10.38 -7.54 -0.75
C PHE A 81 11.58 -8.37 -0.30
N GLU A 82 12.69 -7.71 0.02
CA GLU A 82 13.97 -8.32 0.38
C GLU A 82 14.58 -9.18 -0.76
N SER A 83 14.31 -8.80 -2.02
CA SER A 83 14.82 -9.52 -3.19
C SER A 83 15.07 -8.57 -4.35
N PRO A 84 16.19 -8.73 -5.08
CA PRO A 84 16.41 -8.00 -6.33
C PRO A 84 15.29 -8.27 -7.33
N THR A 85 14.85 -7.25 -8.05
CA THR A 85 13.76 -7.37 -9.04
C THR A 85 14.22 -7.83 -10.41
N GLY A 86 15.50 -7.67 -10.71
CA GLY A 86 16.09 -7.92 -12.03
C GLY A 86 15.80 -6.82 -13.07
N LEU A 87 15.21 -5.69 -12.65
CA LEU A 87 14.88 -4.59 -13.56
C LEU A 87 16.10 -3.75 -13.96
N VAL A 88 17.08 -3.65 -13.06
CA VAL A 88 18.35 -2.96 -13.33
C VAL A 88 19.54 -3.77 -12.79
N ALA A 89 20.74 -3.51 -13.32
CA ALA A 89 21.95 -4.12 -12.80
C ALA A 89 22.33 -3.54 -11.42
N HIS A 90 22.87 -4.38 -10.55
CA HIS A 90 23.36 -3.99 -9.22
C HIS A 90 22.28 -3.36 -8.32
N GLU A 91 21.07 -3.92 -8.33
CA GLU A 91 19.99 -3.50 -7.43
C GLU A 91 20.35 -3.71 -5.96
N ALA A 92 20.00 -2.71 -5.14
CA ALA A 92 19.91 -2.91 -3.71
C ALA A 92 18.63 -3.67 -3.38
N SER A 93 18.69 -4.54 -2.37
CA SER A 93 17.51 -5.16 -1.76
C SER A 93 17.18 -4.48 -0.45
N GLY A 94 15.91 -4.51 -0.09
CA GLY A 94 15.44 -4.13 1.23
C GLY A 94 15.82 -5.14 2.30
N HIS A 95 15.27 -4.96 3.48
CA HIS A 95 15.49 -5.83 4.62
C HIS A 95 14.20 -6.00 5.43
N ILE A 96 13.93 -7.21 5.92
CA ILE A 96 12.76 -7.55 6.73
C ILE A 96 13.25 -8.22 8.02
N GLU A 97 12.94 -7.62 9.16
CA GLU A 97 13.17 -8.19 10.46
C GLU A 97 12.02 -9.14 10.85
N LEU A 98 12.30 -10.16 11.64
CA LEU A 98 11.25 -10.99 12.21
C LEU A 98 10.64 -10.29 13.43
N PRO A 99 9.37 -9.87 13.42
CA PRO A 99 8.75 -9.23 14.58
C PRO A 99 8.64 -10.23 15.74
N ARG A 100 9.09 -9.81 16.93
CA ARG A 100 9.24 -10.64 18.14
C ARG A 100 7.97 -10.65 19.01
N ASN A 101 7.09 -9.67 18.80
CA ASN A 101 5.87 -9.47 19.58
C ASN A 101 4.79 -8.76 18.75
N SER A 102 3.59 -8.66 19.33
CA SER A 102 2.45 -8.03 18.66
C SER A 102 2.66 -6.56 18.32
N GLU A 103 3.38 -5.81 19.16
CA GLU A 103 3.68 -4.39 18.95
C GLU A 103 4.60 -4.19 17.72
N GLU A 104 5.71 -4.96 17.66
CA GLU A 104 6.61 -4.92 16.51
C GLU A 104 5.89 -5.33 15.22
N LEU A 105 5.03 -6.34 15.27
CA LEU A 105 4.23 -6.78 14.13
C LEU A 105 3.24 -5.70 13.65
N GLN A 106 2.59 -4.98 14.57
CA GLN A 106 1.75 -3.84 14.22
C GLN A 106 2.54 -2.73 13.55
N LEU A 107 3.71 -2.38 14.08
CA LEU A 107 4.59 -1.34 13.53
C LEU A 107 5.14 -1.74 12.16
N GLU A 108 5.50 -2.99 11.95
CA GLU A 108 5.93 -3.53 10.66
C GLU A 108 4.80 -3.51 9.62
N ALA A 109 3.59 -3.95 9.99
CA ALA A 109 2.41 -3.89 9.12
C ALA A 109 2.08 -2.46 8.66
N LEU A 110 2.42 -1.45 9.48
CA LEU A 110 2.29 -0.04 9.14
C LEU A 110 3.48 0.50 8.33
N GLY A 111 4.58 -0.26 8.22
CA GLY A 111 5.81 0.15 7.55
C GLY A 111 6.62 1.18 8.36
N TYR A 112 6.53 1.12 9.69
CA TYR A 112 7.21 2.06 10.60
C TYR A 112 8.50 1.48 11.18
N HIS A 113 8.55 0.16 11.42
CA HIS A 113 9.70 -0.54 12.03
C HIS A 113 9.86 -1.90 11.38
N GLY A 114 11.08 -2.45 11.41
CA GLY A 114 11.38 -3.82 10.99
C GLY A 114 11.40 -4.05 9.48
N ILE A 115 11.19 -3.02 8.65
CA ILE A 115 11.20 -3.16 7.21
C ILE A 115 11.87 -1.98 6.52
N GLU A 116 12.76 -2.29 5.59
CA GLU A 116 13.33 -1.39 4.60
C GLU A 116 12.98 -1.92 3.22
N VAL A 117 12.54 -1.04 2.31
CA VAL A 117 12.15 -1.41 0.95
C VAL A 117 12.74 -0.43 -0.06
N THR A 118 13.10 -0.94 -1.22
CA THR A 118 13.49 -0.10 -2.35
C THR A 118 12.27 0.30 -3.19
N SER A 119 12.39 1.36 -3.97
CA SER A 119 11.33 1.77 -4.90
C SER A 119 11.07 0.69 -5.97
N LEU A 120 12.11 -0.06 -6.38
CA LEU A 120 11.97 -1.13 -7.36
C LEU A 120 11.21 -2.33 -6.78
N GLU A 121 11.48 -2.71 -5.53
CA GLU A 121 10.71 -3.74 -4.85
C GLU A 121 9.23 -3.35 -4.70
N LEU A 122 8.94 -2.08 -4.38
CA LEU A 122 7.56 -1.58 -4.35
C LEU A 122 6.90 -1.67 -5.73
N LEU A 123 7.60 -1.29 -6.80
CA LEU A 123 7.10 -1.40 -8.16
C LEU A 123 6.77 -2.86 -8.51
N GLU A 124 7.71 -3.77 -8.24
CA GLU A 124 7.54 -5.20 -8.54
C GLU A 124 6.40 -5.83 -7.73
N ALA A 125 6.29 -5.52 -6.44
CA ALA A 125 5.21 -6.01 -5.60
C ALA A 125 3.82 -5.57 -6.14
N TYR A 126 3.69 -4.31 -6.55
CA TYR A 126 2.44 -3.81 -7.11
C TYR A 126 2.21 -4.28 -8.56
N ARG A 127 3.27 -4.53 -9.33
CA ARG A 127 3.17 -5.20 -10.63
C ARG A 127 2.60 -6.62 -10.47
N LYS A 128 3.03 -7.37 -9.46
CA LYS A 128 2.45 -8.70 -9.14
C LYS A 128 0.97 -8.59 -8.76
N LEU A 129 0.57 -7.59 -7.97
CA LEU A 129 -0.86 -7.32 -7.70
C LEU A 129 -1.63 -7.01 -8.99
N ALA A 130 -1.06 -6.18 -9.86
CA ALA A 130 -1.66 -5.84 -11.15
C ALA A 130 -1.85 -7.08 -12.05
N LEU A 131 -0.86 -7.95 -12.12
CA LEU A 131 -0.97 -9.22 -12.87
C LEU A 131 -2.06 -10.12 -12.29
N ARG A 132 -2.12 -10.25 -10.97
CA ARG A 132 -3.17 -11.02 -10.30
C ARG A 132 -4.57 -10.47 -10.61
N LYS A 133 -4.75 -9.16 -10.62
CA LYS A 133 -6.00 -8.51 -11.04
C LYS A 133 -6.31 -8.82 -12.50
N ARG A 134 -5.31 -8.71 -13.38
CA ARG A 134 -5.46 -8.92 -14.83
C ARG A 134 -5.86 -10.36 -15.18
N GLU A 135 -5.36 -11.33 -14.44
CA GLU A 135 -5.67 -12.76 -14.62
C GLU A 135 -7.05 -13.14 -14.07
N ALA A 136 -7.79 -12.16 -13.54
CA ALA A 136 -9.11 -12.35 -12.92
C ALA A 136 -9.13 -13.41 -11.81
N LEU A 137 -8.00 -13.61 -11.14
CA LEU A 137 -7.87 -14.50 -9.98
C LEU A 137 -8.50 -13.86 -8.72
N LEU A 138 -9.63 -13.15 -8.92
CA LEU A 138 -10.31 -12.46 -7.84
C LEU A 138 -11.14 -13.45 -7.03
N GLY A 139 -11.03 -13.30 -5.74
CA GLY A 139 -11.77 -14.07 -4.76
C GLY A 139 -11.85 -13.28 -3.47
N VAL A 140 -11.35 -13.85 -2.41
CA VAL A 140 -11.33 -13.23 -1.07
C VAL A 140 -10.54 -11.92 -0.99
N ASP A 141 -9.66 -11.64 -1.93
CA ASP A 141 -8.81 -10.45 -2.02
C ASP A 141 -9.45 -9.27 -2.79
N GLU A 142 -10.67 -9.41 -3.28
CA GLU A 142 -11.40 -8.31 -3.93
C GLU A 142 -11.41 -7.01 -3.11
N PRO A 143 -11.58 -7.00 -1.77
CA PRO A 143 -11.52 -5.78 -0.98
C PRO A 143 -10.19 -5.03 -1.09
N VAL A 144 -9.07 -5.72 -1.34
CA VAL A 144 -7.76 -5.08 -1.53
C VAL A 144 -7.75 -4.26 -2.81
N PHE A 145 -8.24 -4.83 -3.91
CA PHE A 145 -8.31 -4.15 -5.21
C PHE A 145 -9.29 -2.99 -5.20
N ASN A 146 -10.48 -3.18 -4.61
CA ASN A 146 -11.46 -2.11 -4.41
C ASN A 146 -10.88 -0.96 -3.56
N GLY A 147 -10.09 -1.28 -2.55
CA GLY A 147 -9.41 -0.31 -1.72
C GLY A 147 -8.32 0.48 -2.46
N LEU A 148 -7.55 -0.16 -3.34
CA LEU A 148 -6.54 0.49 -4.17
C LEU A 148 -7.17 1.43 -5.21
N GLU A 149 -8.27 1.03 -5.85
CA GLU A 149 -9.05 1.88 -6.75
C GLU A 149 -9.69 3.04 -5.98
N GLY A 150 -10.33 2.76 -4.83
CA GLY A 150 -10.91 3.76 -3.94
C GLY A 150 -9.90 4.79 -3.45
N SER A 151 -8.64 4.37 -3.22
CA SER A 151 -7.57 5.26 -2.80
C SER A 151 -7.34 6.41 -3.80
N VAL A 152 -7.39 6.12 -5.10
CA VAL A 152 -7.25 7.14 -6.17
C VAL A 152 -8.59 7.84 -6.44
N LYS A 153 -9.71 7.14 -6.40
CA LYS A 153 -11.01 7.70 -6.73
C LYS A 153 -11.50 8.75 -5.71
N PHE A 154 -11.32 8.49 -4.42
CA PHE A 154 -11.82 9.35 -3.34
C PHE A 154 -10.94 9.37 -2.07
N GLY A 155 -9.89 8.55 -2.03
CA GLY A 155 -9.07 8.33 -0.86
C GLY A 155 -7.76 9.12 -0.85
N MET A 156 -6.75 8.57 -0.17
CA MET A 156 -5.48 9.26 0.11
C MET A 156 -4.56 9.44 -1.10
N ALA A 157 -4.84 8.77 -2.21
CA ALA A 157 -4.08 8.92 -3.47
C ALA A 157 -4.84 9.71 -4.55
N HIS A 158 -5.88 10.48 -4.17
CA HIS A 158 -6.74 11.21 -5.11
C HIS A 158 -5.96 12.17 -6.03
N ALA A 159 -4.80 12.66 -5.61
CA ALA A 159 -3.95 13.49 -6.44
C ALA A 159 -3.43 12.80 -7.74
N ALA A 160 -3.49 11.45 -7.81
CA ALA A 160 -3.17 10.68 -9.02
C ALA A 160 -4.38 10.49 -9.96
N PHE A 161 -5.56 10.99 -9.61
CA PHE A 161 -6.78 10.79 -10.39
C PHE A 161 -6.68 11.39 -11.80
N VAL A 162 -7.14 10.63 -12.81
CA VAL A 162 -7.26 11.04 -14.21
C VAL A 162 -8.69 10.74 -14.68
N ASN A 163 -9.34 11.74 -15.24
CA ASN A 163 -10.67 11.52 -15.82
C ASN A 163 -10.60 10.56 -17.03
N GLY A 164 -11.54 9.62 -17.10
CA GLY A 164 -11.61 8.63 -18.18
C GLY A 164 -10.69 7.41 -18.00
N MET A 165 -9.92 7.32 -16.90
CA MET A 165 -9.07 6.15 -16.60
C MET A 165 -9.18 5.79 -15.13
N ASN A 166 -9.60 4.55 -14.83
CA ASN A 166 -9.52 4.04 -13.47
C ASN A 166 -8.07 3.65 -13.13
N ILE A 167 -7.58 4.17 -12.02
CA ILE A 167 -6.24 3.93 -11.51
C ILE A 167 -6.37 3.31 -10.13
N ALA A 168 -5.59 2.28 -9.88
CA ALA A 168 -5.42 1.68 -8.55
C ALA A 168 -4.04 2.05 -8.01
N GLY A 169 -3.96 2.49 -6.76
CA GLY A 169 -2.67 2.89 -6.20
C GLY A 169 -2.69 3.15 -4.71
N LYS A 170 -1.51 3.39 -4.17
CA LYS A 170 -1.29 3.63 -2.74
C LYS A 170 -0.23 4.68 -2.52
N THR A 171 -0.51 5.59 -1.60
CA THR A 171 0.46 6.55 -1.07
C THR A 171 1.15 6.03 0.18
N GLY A 172 2.36 6.48 0.40
CA GLY A 172 3.11 6.31 1.64
C GLY A 172 3.89 7.58 1.98
N THR A 173 4.10 7.79 3.26
CA THR A 173 4.99 8.85 3.77
C THR A 173 5.85 8.23 4.85
N SER A 174 7.15 8.36 4.74
CA SER A 174 8.11 7.96 5.77
C SER A 174 8.91 9.17 6.25
N VAL A 175 9.51 9.06 7.42
CA VAL A 175 10.41 10.09 7.97
C VAL A 175 11.80 9.49 8.02
N ALA A 176 12.78 10.16 7.40
CA ALA A 176 14.16 9.73 7.47
C ALA A 176 14.68 9.88 8.91
N ARG A 177 15.22 8.79 9.47
CA ARG A 177 15.70 8.77 10.86
C ARG A 177 16.81 9.79 11.13
N SER A 178 17.65 10.06 10.13
CA SER A 178 18.84 10.93 10.26
C SER A 178 18.53 12.42 10.10
N THR A 179 17.54 12.80 9.29
CA THR A 179 17.30 14.19 8.89
C THR A 179 15.94 14.75 9.29
N GLN A 180 15.05 13.94 9.85
CA GLN A 180 13.65 14.28 10.08
C GLN A 180 12.87 14.68 8.79
N GLN A 181 13.48 14.47 7.63
CA GLN A 181 12.91 14.78 6.33
C GLN A 181 11.83 13.76 5.97
N THR A 182 10.72 14.23 5.42
CA THR A 182 9.65 13.35 4.95
C THR A 182 9.90 12.93 3.51
N HIS A 183 9.83 11.62 3.26
CA HIS A 183 9.86 11.04 1.94
C HIS A 183 8.44 10.67 1.49
N GLY A 184 8.09 11.07 0.27
CA GLY A 184 6.81 10.74 -0.35
C GLY A 184 6.92 9.55 -1.29
N PHE A 185 5.94 8.65 -1.22
CA PHE A 185 5.83 7.50 -2.12
C PHE A 185 4.44 7.42 -2.73
N PHE A 186 4.39 7.08 -3.99
CA PHE A 186 3.20 6.58 -4.66
C PHE A 186 3.59 5.36 -5.49
N VAL A 187 2.75 4.33 -5.48
CA VAL A 187 2.83 3.22 -6.43
C VAL A 187 1.42 2.84 -6.85
N GLY A 188 1.25 2.56 -8.12
CA GLY A 188 -0.05 2.20 -8.67
C GLY A 188 0.06 1.65 -10.07
N TYR A 189 -1.09 1.24 -10.60
CA TYR A 189 -1.22 0.67 -11.94
C TYR A 189 -2.50 1.14 -12.62
N ALA A 190 -2.53 1.05 -13.94
CA ALA A 190 -3.66 1.43 -14.77
C ALA A 190 -3.73 0.61 -16.07
N PRO A 191 -4.93 0.45 -16.68
CA PRO A 191 -6.24 0.63 -16.07
C PRO A 191 -6.47 -0.34 -14.90
N ALA A 192 -7.24 0.06 -13.89
CA ALA A 192 -7.44 -0.77 -12.70
C ALA A 192 -8.12 -2.11 -13.00
N GLU A 193 -9.01 -2.15 -14.00
CA GLU A 193 -9.75 -3.35 -14.40
C GLU A 193 -8.86 -4.35 -15.17
N LYS A 194 -7.99 -3.84 -16.03
CA LYS A 194 -7.07 -4.65 -16.86
C LYS A 194 -5.70 -3.95 -16.90
N PRO A 195 -4.87 -4.11 -15.87
CA PRO A 195 -3.61 -3.40 -15.75
C PRO A 195 -2.66 -3.64 -16.93
N GLU A 196 -2.09 -2.54 -17.44
CA GLU A 196 -1.15 -2.52 -18.56
C GLU A 196 0.14 -1.80 -18.20
N ILE A 197 0.09 -0.80 -17.29
CA ILE A 197 1.28 -0.14 -16.76
C ILE A 197 1.28 -0.13 -15.24
N ALA A 198 2.46 -0.11 -14.65
CA ALA A 198 2.68 0.16 -13.24
C ALA A 198 3.68 1.31 -13.10
N VAL A 199 3.44 2.18 -12.12
CA VAL A 199 4.23 3.39 -11.88
C VAL A 199 4.60 3.46 -10.41
N VAL A 200 5.87 3.74 -10.12
CA VAL A 200 6.33 4.12 -8.79
C VAL A 200 6.90 5.54 -8.83
N VAL A 201 6.60 6.34 -7.84
CA VAL A 201 7.19 7.66 -7.62
C VAL A 201 7.75 7.71 -6.22
N PHE A 202 9.01 8.09 -6.10
CA PHE A 202 9.69 8.41 -4.86
C PHE A 202 10.12 9.88 -4.87
N LEU A 203 9.77 10.60 -3.80
CA LEU A 203 10.22 11.96 -3.56
C LEU A 203 11.11 11.96 -2.31
N ALA A 204 12.34 12.44 -2.46
CA ALA A 204 13.28 12.61 -1.35
C ALA A 204 12.80 13.66 -0.34
N GLU A 205 11.98 14.62 -0.81
CA GLU A 205 11.26 15.59 0.02
C GLU A 205 9.80 15.65 -0.43
N GLY A 206 8.87 15.47 0.50
CA GLY A 206 7.43 15.53 0.21
C GLY A 206 6.64 14.47 0.95
N ARG A 207 5.37 14.41 0.66
CA ARG A 207 4.40 13.45 1.22
C ARG A 207 3.87 12.53 0.14
N GLY A 208 3.19 11.48 0.53
CA GLY A 208 2.59 10.55 -0.41
C GLY A 208 1.61 11.19 -1.40
N MET A 209 0.88 12.23 -0.99
CA MET A 209 -0.02 12.95 -1.90
C MET A 209 0.76 13.75 -2.97
N ASP A 210 1.94 14.26 -2.63
CA ASP A 210 2.80 14.96 -3.60
C ASP A 210 3.35 13.98 -4.63
N ALA A 211 3.77 12.79 -4.19
CA ALA A 211 4.19 11.71 -5.08
C ALA A 211 3.03 11.23 -5.99
N ALA A 212 1.79 11.17 -5.48
CA ALA A 212 0.61 10.85 -6.28
C ALA A 212 0.34 11.93 -7.34
N ALA A 213 0.53 13.21 -7.01
CA ALA A 213 0.39 14.31 -7.97
C ALA A 213 1.44 14.23 -9.08
N VAL A 214 2.68 13.82 -8.77
CA VAL A 214 3.73 13.58 -9.78
C VAL A 214 3.41 12.38 -10.68
N ALA A 215 2.73 11.35 -10.18
CA ALA A 215 2.30 10.20 -11.00
C ALA A 215 1.16 10.55 -11.97
N GLN A 216 0.31 11.51 -11.66
CA GLN A 216 -0.87 11.86 -12.43
C GLN A 216 -0.59 12.18 -13.92
N PRO A 217 0.39 13.03 -14.29
CA PRO A 217 0.70 13.31 -15.69
C PRO A 217 1.18 12.07 -16.46
N VAL A 218 1.82 11.10 -15.81
CA VAL A 218 2.23 9.84 -16.44
C VAL A 218 1.00 9.03 -16.84
N PHE A 219 0.04 8.85 -15.94
CA PHE A 219 -1.21 8.17 -16.24
C PHE A 219 -2.06 8.91 -17.29
N ARG A 220 -2.07 10.24 -17.24
CA ARG A 220 -2.76 11.06 -18.26
C ARG A 220 -2.13 10.91 -19.64
N ALA A 221 -0.80 10.88 -19.74
CA ALA A 221 -0.11 10.65 -21.00
C ALA A 221 -0.42 9.25 -21.56
N TYR A 222 -0.45 8.24 -20.66
CA TYR A 222 -0.79 6.88 -21.02
C TYR A 222 -2.26 6.75 -21.49
N ALA A 223 -3.20 7.43 -20.83
CA ALA A 223 -4.60 7.46 -21.26
C ALA A 223 -4.73 7.97 -22.70
N LYS A 224 -4.06 9.09 -23.03
CA LYS A 224 -4.02 9.64 -24.38
C LYS A 224 -3.37 8.71 -25.41
N PHE A 225 -2.32 7.99 -25.02
CA PHE A 225 -1.66 7.01 -25.88
C PHE A 225 -2.60 5.88 -26.28
N ARG A 226 -3.44 5.40 -25.35
CA ARG A 226 -4.42 4.33 -25.61
C ARG A 226 -5.58 4.75 -26.52
N GLU A 227 -5.89 6.05 -26.60
CA GLU A 227 -6.94 6.59 -27.46
C GLU A 227 -6.47 6.79 -28.90
N GLN A 228 -5.17 6.66 -29.16
CA GLN A 228 -4.63 6.77 -30.53
C GLN A 228 -4.90 5.46 -31.29
N PRO A 229 -5.46 5.54 -32.53
CA PRO A 229 -5.80 4.37 -33.33
C PRO A 229 -4.57 3.58 -33.78
#